data_ebfed17bcdc57b530e3ef5fd60a8e2d3
#
_entry.id   ebfed17bcdc57b530e3ef5fd60a8e2d3
#
_cell.length_a   1.000
_cell.length_b   1.000
_cell.length_c   1.000
_cell.angle_alpha   90.00
_cell.angle_beta   90.00
_cell.angle_gamma   90.00
#
_symmetry.space_group_name_H-M   'P 1'
#
loop_
_entity.id
_entity.type
_entity.pdbx_description
1 polymer ?
#
loop_
_entity_poly.entity_id
_entity_poly.type
_entity_poly.pdbx_seq_one_letter_code
_entity_poly.pdbx_strand_id
1 'polypeptide(L)' 'MIDQSGKSNHEVADYISTMTAQMAQMAAAENFILLTHLLEMAWLEAEHLCGRDSIAPPRRSING' A
#
# COMPACT_ATOMS: atom_id res chain seq x y z
N MET A 1 -4.05 -12.56 15.62
CA MET A 1 -4.00 -11.79 14.94
C MET A 1 -3.67 -10.57 15.48
N ILE A 2 -3.57 -9.74 14.79
CA ILE A 2 -3.24 -8.59 15.24
C ILE A 2 -4.16 -8.07 16.16
N ASP A 3 -3.70 -7.66 17.23
CA ASP A 3 -4.52 -7.04 18.17
C ASP A 3 -4.93 -5.73 17.63
N GLN A 4 -6.15 -5.55 17.47
CA GLN A 4 -6.63 -4.34 16.90
C GLN A 4 -6.94 -3.30 17.91
N SER A 5 -6.82 -3.62 19.14
CA SER A 5 -7.18 -2.62 20.09
C SER A 5 -6.16 -1.55 20.03
N GLY A 6 -6.38 -0.44 19.94
CA GLY A 6 -5.46 0.61 19.92
C GLY A 6 -4.94 0.99 18.58
N LYS A 7 -5.29 0.25 17.55
CA LYS A 7 -4.81 0.60 16.25
C LYS A 7 -5.96 0.86 15.36
N SER A 8 -5.86 1.91 14.61
CA SER A 8 -6.88 2.20 13.64
C SER A 8 -6.56 1.46 12.36
N ASN A 9 -7.53 1.34 11.52
CA ASN A 9 -7.30 0.74 10.22
C ASN A 9 -6.29 1.54 9.44
N HIS A 10 -6.27 2.85 9.62
CA HIS A 10 -5.30 3.67 8.93
C HIS A 10 -3.90 3.37 9.38
N GLU A 11 -3.72 3.07 10.65
CA GLU A 11 -2.38 2.75 11.14
C GLU A 11 -1.90 1.43 10.59
N VAL A 12 -2.80 0.46 10.51
CA VAL A 12 -2.43 -0.83 9.96
C VAL A 12 -2.08 -0.67 8.48
N ALA A 13 -2.89 0.06 7.74
CA ALA A 13 -2.62 0.27 6.34
C ALA A 13 -1.33 1.04 6.12
N ASP A 14 -1.03 1.98 7.00
CA ASP A 14 0.20 2.72 6.90
C ASP A 14 1.41 1.81 7.11
N TYR A 15 1.31 0.91 8.06
CA TYR A 15 2.40 -0.03 8.29
C TYR A 15 2.60 -0.93 7.07
N ILE A 16 1.50 -1.45 6.52
CA ILE A 16 1.60 -2.31 5.36
C ILE A 16 2.17 -1.54 4.17
N SER A 17 1.75 -0.31 4.00
CA SER A 17 2.27 0.51 2.92
C SER A 17 3.78 0.67 3.04
N THR A 18 4.26 0.99 4.23
CA THR A 18 5.68 1.16 4.43
C THR A 18 6.44 -0.12 4.15
N MET A 19 5.92 -1.24 4.64
CA MET A 19 6.62 -2.50 4.48
C MET A 19 6.59 -2.98 3.04
N THR A 20 5.47 -2.80 2.34
CA THR A 20 5.43 -3.25 0.97
C THR A 20 6.32 -2.40 0.08
N ALA A 21 6.45 -1.12 0.39
CA ALA A 21 7.37 -0.28 -0.38
C ALA A 21 8.80 -0.78 -0.24
N GLN A 22 9.20 -1.13 0.97
CA GLN A 22 10.54 -1.63 1.18
C GLN A 22 10.74 -2.97 0.51
N MET A 23 9.74 -3.83 0.61
CA MET A 23 9.87 -5.16 -0.01
C MET A 23 9.91 -5.05 -1.52
N ALA A 24 9.18 -4.10 -2.08
CA ALA A 24 9.22 -3.92 -3.52
C ALA A 24 10.61 -3.50 -3.97
N GLN A 25 11.28 -2.66 -3.18
CA GLN A 25 12.64 -2.27 -3.53
C GLN A 25 13.58 -3.46 -3.45
N MET A 26 13.40 -4.32 -2.47
CA MET A 26 14.24 -5.50 -2.35
C MET A 26 14.03 -6.44 -3.54
N ALA A 27 12.78 -6.62 -3.93
CA ALA A 27 12.48 -7.49 -5.06
C ALA A 27 13.03 -6.90 -6.34
N ALA A 28 12.95 -5.59 -6.49
CA ALA A 28 13.48 -4.96 -7.69
C ALA A 28 14.98 -5.12 -7.78
N ALA A 29 15.66 -5.05 -6.65
CA ALA A 29 17.10 -5.20 -6.65
C ALA A 29 17.53 -6.58 -7.11
N GLU A 30 16.66 -7.57 -6.94
CA GLU A 30 16.95 -8.93 -7.38
C GLU A 30 16.38 -9.21 -8.75
N ASN A 31 15.78 -8.22 -9.38
CA ASN A 31 15.17 -8.39 -10.69
C ASN A 31 13.99 -9.34 -10.68
N PHE A 32 13.32 -9.42 -9.55
CA PHE A 32 12.10 -10.21 -9.48
C PHE A 32 10.96 -9.36 -10.02
N ILE A 33 10.84 -9.32 -11.30
CA ILE A 33 9.98 -8.35 -11.95
C ILE A 33 8.52 -8.50 -11.58
N LEU A 34 8.01 -9.70 -11.65
CA LEU A 34 6.60 -9.90 -11.33
C LEU A 34 6.35 -9.65 -9.86
N LEU A 35 7.25 -10.13 -9.01
CA LEU A 35 7.06 -9.93 -7.58
C LEU A 35 7.10 -8.45 -7.23
N THR A 36 8.00 -7.70 -7.85
CA THR A 36 8.06 -6.28 -7.64
C THR A 36 6.73 -5.63 -8.00
N HIS A 37 6.17 -6.06 -9.13
CA HIS A 37 4.93 -5.49 -9.59
C HIS A 37 3.80 -5.77 -8.60
N LEU A 38 3.74 -7.00 -8.12
CA LEU A 38 2.69 -7.36 -7.18
C LEU A 38 2.83 -6.59 -5.87
N LEU A 39 4.06 -6.40 -5.43
CA LEU A 39 4.29 -5.64 -4.20
C LEU A 39 3.94 -4.17 -4.40
N GLU A 40 4.22 -3.64 -5.58
CA GLU A 40 3.85 -2.26 -5.86
C GLU A 40 2.35 -2.09 -5.88
N MET A 41 1.64 -3.06 -6.41
CA MET A 41 0.19 -2.98 -6.40
C MET A 41 -0.35 -3.06 -4.99
N ALA A 42 0.25 -3.90 -4.16
CA ALA A 42 -0.16 -3.99 -2.77
C ALA A 42 0.13 -2.68 -2.05
N TRP A 43 1.26 -2.08 -2.36
CA TRP A 43 1.62 -0.81 -1.76
C TRP A 43 0.61 0.28 -2.14
N LEU A 44 0.23 0.31 -3.40
CA LEU A 44 -0.74 1.31 -3.84
C LEU A 44 -2.07 1.13 -3.13
N GLU A 45 -2.49 -0.10 -2.97
CA GLU A 45 -3.73 -0.34 -2.28
C GLU A 45 -3.64 0.10 -0.82
N ALA A 46 -2.50 -0.18 -0.18
CA ALA A 46 -2.33 0.23 1.20
C ALA A 46 -2.30 1.75 1.32
N GLU A 47 -1.68 2.42 0.35
CA GLU A 47 -1.68 3.87 0.36
C GLU A 47 -3.10 4.41 0.24
N HIS A 48 -3.88 3.79 -0.58
CA HIS A 48 -5.25 4.18 -0.75
C HIS A 48 -6.03 4.00 0.55
N LEU A 49 -5.81 2.88 1.21
CA LEU A 49 -6.54 2.59 2.44
C LEU A 49 -6.15 3.50 3.58
N CYS A 50 -4.92 3.96 3.59
CA CYS A 50 -4.53 4.84 4.66
C CYS A 50 -4.73 6.31 4.29
N GLY A 51 -5.31 6.56 3.14
CA GLY A 51 -5.67 7.93 2.79
C GLY A 51 -4.58 8.74 2.18
N ARG A 52 -3.53 8.11 1.71
CA ARG A 52 -2.42 8.85 1.12
C ARG A 52 -2.35 8.74 -0.38
N ASP A 53 -3.45 8.54 -1.04
CA ASP A 53 -3.40 8.40 -2.47
C ASP A 53 -3.30 9.76 -3.11
N SER A 54 -2.21 10.38 -2.89
CA SER A 54 -2.04 11.74 -3.32
C SER A 54 -2.07 11.88 -4.80
N ILE A 55 -1.77 10.86 -5.52
CA ILE A 55 -1.83 10.97 -6.93
C ILE A 55 -3.14 10.56 -7.45
N ALA A 56 -4.05 10.23 -6.64
CA ALA A 56 -5.26 9.70 -7.09
C ALA A 56 -6.04 10.71 -7.80
N PRO A 57 -6.49 10.42 -8.88
CA PRO A 57 -7.36 11.31 -9.53
C PRO A 57 -8.60 11.24 -8.82
N PRO A 58 -9.21 12.15 -8.88
CA PRO A 58 -10.39 12.14 -8.20
C PRO A 58 -11.33 11.20 -8.71
N ARG A 59 -11.17 10.36 -9.04
CA ARG A 59 -11.96 9.49 -9.41
C ARG A 59 -12.96 9.29 -8.75
N ARG A 60 -13.23 9.45 -8.32
CA ARG A 60 -14.00 9.30 -7.80
C ARG A 60 -14.91 9.87 -7.82
N SER A 61 -15.07 10.20 -8.13
CA SER A 61 -15.87 10.79 -8.07
C SER A 61 -16.77 10.43 -8.64
N ILE A 62 -16.90 9.98 -9.04
CA ILE A 62 -17.61 9.65 -9.49
C ILE A 62 -18.39 9.26 -9.17
N ASN A 63 -18.64 9.08 -8.97
CA ASN A 63 -19.26 8.71 -8.66
C ASN A 63 -19.69 8.90 -8.33
N GLY A 64 -19.60 9.06 -8.30
CA GLY A 64 -19.80 9.33 -8.01
C GLY A 64 -19.90 9.47 -8.02
#